data_778947e5b6486934189d7b107638cec8
#
_entry.id   778947e5b6486934189d7b107638cec8
#
_cell.length_a   1.000
_cell.length_b   1.000
_cell.length_c   1.000
_cell.angle_alpha   90.00
_cell.angle_beta   90.00
_cell.angle_gamma   90.00
#
_symmetry.space_group_name_H-M   'P 1'
#
loop_
_entity.id
_entity.type
_entity.pdbx_description
1 polymer ?
#
loop_
_entity_poly.entity_id
_entity_poly.type
_entity_poly.pdbx_seq_one_letter_code
_entity_poly.pdbx_strand_id
1 'polypeptide(L)'
;MTDSDLTPVEANDLVTSDHPMRRATDRLPPFSVVVPCFNDVGSSRSTVESLAGITAARGAEIVVVDDGSTDGSAKVHDELEGSESADGFRVVRHTSNFGYGAAVKTGVRRARAELIVIIDADGTYPCERIPDLVDTAAGADMVIGARTEGTQGQPLARRFAKNILRAHCSWLVGERIPDMNSGLRVFRKSVAERFFKILPDGFSLTTTLTVAMMRNRYTVVFEPIPFADRVGRSKIRPLRDTLGFIQLIVRTGMYFAPLRVLLPLVAVLSIAFAVSLGYDIVVLENLTDKTIILLLFAMNTALFGLLADMIDKRS
;
A
#
# COMPACT_ATOMS: atom_id res chain seq x y z
N MET A 1 -8.05 3.97 -25.49
CA MET A 1 -9.05 4.04 -24.39
C MET A 1 -8.26 4.48 -23.17
N THR A 2 -8.37 5.73 -22.85
CA THR A 2 -7.53 6.49 -21.92
C THR A 2 -7.95 6.20 -20.48
N ASP A 3 -6.97 5.77 -19.67
CA ASP A 3 -7.07 5.41 -18.25
C ASP A 3 -7.05 6.67 -17.34
N SER A 4 -7.86 7.66 -17.68
CA SER A 4 -7.82 8.99 -17.04
C SER A 4 -9.01 9.32 -16.14
N ASP A 5 -9.91 8.35 -15.83
CA ASP A 5 -11.13 8.65 -15.07
C ASP A 5 -11.28 7.84 -13.77
N LEU A 6 -10.19 7.65 -13.00
CA LEU A 6 -10.34 7.36 -11.58
C LEU A 6 -10.36 8.69 -10.84
N THR A 7 -11.54 9.32 -10.79
CA THR A 7 -11.78 10.45 -9.92
C THR A 7 -11.44 10.09 -8.46
N PRO A 8 -10.77 10.97 -7.72
CA PRO A 8 -10.63 10.81 -6.27
C PRO A 8 -12.02 10.62 -5.67
N VAL A 9 -12.16 9.72 -4.69
CA VAL A 9 -13.41 9.54 -3.94
C VAL A 9 -13.88 10.93 -3.49
N GLU A 10 -14.89 11.46 -4.16
CA GLU A 10 -15.46 12.77 -3.82
C GLU A 10 -16.23 12.67 -2.49
N ALA A 11 -16.38 13.79 -1.81
CA ALA A 11 -17.07 13.85 -0.52
C ALA A 11 -18.53 13.30 -0.59
N ASN A 12 -19.12 13.24 -1.78
CA ASN A 12 -20.45 12.71 -2.03
C ASN A 12 -20.55 11.17 -2.05
N ASP A 13 -19.41 10.46 -2.15
CA ASP A 13 -19.38 8.98 -2.16
C ASP A 13 -19.36 8.39 -0.74
N LEU A 14 -19.47 9.23 0.28
CA LEU A 14 -19.48 8.86 1.68
C LEU A 14 -20.88 8.99 2.26
N VAL A 15 -21.40 7.90 2.79
CA VAL A 15 -22.58 7.94 3.66
C VAL A 15 -22.08 8.22 5.08
N THR A 16 -22.21 9.46 5.53
CA THR A 16 -21.91 9.82 6.92
C THR A 16 -23.18 9.60 7.76
N SER A 17 -23.11 8.82 8.82
CA SER A 17 -24.13 8.88 9.85
C SER A 17 -24.01 10.23 10.55
N ASP A 18 -24.97 11.15 10.32
CA ASP A 18 -25.09 12.41 11.04
C ASP A 18 -25.53 12.15 12.49
N HIS A 19 -24.66 11.51 13.28
CA HIS A 19 -24.85 11.54 14.73
C HIS A 19 -24.26 12.85 15.27
N PRO A 20 -25.01 13.60 16.12
CA PRO A 20 -24.53 14.87 16.68
C PRO A 20 -23.22 14.59 17.42
N MET A 21 -22.16 15.27 17.01
CA MET A 21 -20.85 15.22 17.64
C MET A 21 -21.00 15.45 19.16
N ARG A 22 -20.84 14.41 19.97
CA ARG A 22 -20.54 14.59 21.39
C ARG A 22 -19.27 15.42 21.45
N ARG A 23 -19.26 16.49 22.22
CA ARG A 23 -18.14 17.40 22.42
C ARG A 23 -16.93 16.60 22.89
N ALA A 24 -16.09 16.19 21.95
CA ALA A 24 -14.76 15.70 22.25
C ALA A 24 -13.96 16.84 22.88
N THR A 25 -13.29 16.58 23.95
CA THR A 25 -12.31 17.47 24.57
C THR A 25 -11.43 18.09 23.50
N ASP A 26 -11.15 19.41 23.58
CA ASP A 26 -10.39 20.21 22.58
C ASP A 26 -8.95 19.72 22.32
N ARG A 27 -8.50 18.64 22.95
CA ARG A 27 -7.19 18.01 22.72
C ARG A 27 -7.28 17.00 21.59
N LEU A 28 -6.40 17.16 20.58
CA LEU A 28 -6.20 16.14 19.54
C LEU A 28 -5.74 14.83 20.19
N PRO A 29 -6.25 13.67 19.72
CA PRO A 29 -5.80 12.38 20.23
C PRO A 29 -4.31 12.16 19.90
N PRO A 30 -3.55 11.43 20.74
CA PRO A 30 -2.13 11.18 20.50
C PRO A 30 -1.88 10.35 19.24
N PHE A 31 -2.80 9.46 18.89
CA PHE A 31 -2.82 8.70 17.63
C PHE A 31 -4.25 8.31 17.24
N SER A 32 -4.46 8.02 15.97
CA SER A 32 -5.71 7.50 15.44
C SER A 32 -5.48 6.12 14.84
N VAL A 33 -6.32 5.15 15.23
CA VAL A 33 -6.29 3.79 14.64
C VAL A 33 -7.29 3.73 13.51
N VAL A 34 -6.83 3.49 12.29
CA VAL A 34 -7.65 3.32 11.10
C VAL A 34 -7.82 1.82 10.81
N VAL A 35 -9.06 1.37 10.77
CA VAL A 35 -9.42 -0.03 10.55
C VAL A 35 -10.24 -0.14 9.27
N PRO A 36 -9.62 -0.46 8.10
CA PRO A 36 -10.36 -0.74 6.89
C PRO A 36 -11.09 -2.08 7.02
N CYS A 37 -12.38 -2.11 6.70
CA CYS A 37 -13.23 -3.28 6.80
C CYS A 37 -14.02 -3.50 5.51
N PHE A 38 -14.05 -4.74 5.01
CA PHE A 38 -14.92 -5.16 3.92
C PHE A 38 -15.31 -6.63 4.06
N ASN A 39 -16.58 -6.90 4.39
CA ASN A 39 -17.10 -8.25 4.55
C ASN A 39 -16.27 -9.11 5.54
N ASP A 40 -16.05 -8.58 6.74
CA ASP A 40 -15.32 -9.23 7.83
C ASP A 40 -16.15 -9.27 9.14
N VAL A 41 -17.46 -9.58 9.04
CA VAL A 41 -18.40 -9.63 10.17
C VAL A 41 -17.93 -10.52 11.32
N GLY A 42 -17.18 -11.61 11.01
CA GLY A 42 -16.73 -12.58 12.01
C GLY A 42 -15.59 -12.10 12.90
N SER A 43 -14.79 -11.15 12.47
CA SER A 43 -13.57 -10.71 13.18
C SER A 43 -13.55 -9.22 13.49
N SER A 44 -14.32 -8.40 12.78
CA SER A 44 -14.31 -6.95 12.98
C SER A 44 -14.71 -6.53 14.39
N ARG A 45 -15.72 -7.20 15.01
CA ARG A 45 -16.13 -6.92 16.39
C ARG A 45 -15.00 -7.14 17.38
N SER A 46 -14.39 -8.34 17.38
CA SER A 46 -13.32 -8.69 18.32
C SER A 46 -12.07 -7.80 18.15
N THR A 47 -11.75 -7.44 16.91
CA THR A 47 -10.65 -6.50 16.63
C THR A 47 -10.93 -5.12 17.22
N VAL A 48 -12.14 -4.57 17.00
CA VAL A 48 -12.52 -3.25 17.53
C VAL A 48 -12.57 -3.26 19.07
N GLU A 49 -13.14 -4.30 19.68
CA GLU A 49 -13.18 -4.44 21.14
C GLU A 49 -11.78 -4.54 21.75
N SER A 50 -10.85 -5.27 21.10
CA SER A 50 -9.44 -5.33 21.54
C SER A 50 -8.75 -3.97 21.42
N LEU A 51 -9.07 -3.19 20.40
CA LEU A 51 -8.53 -1.83 20.21
C LEU A 51 -9.10 -0.86 21.22
N ALA A 52 -10.38 -0.98 21.60
CA ALA A 52 -11.05 -0.04 22.49
C ALA A 52 -10.33 0.10 23.84
N GLY A 53 -9.88 -1.02 24.44
CA GLY A 53 -9.11 -1.00 25.69
C GLY A 53 -7.78 -0.26 25.56
N ILE A 54 -7.06 -0.45 24.44
CA ILE A 54 -5.76 0.17 24.19
C ILE A 54 -5.90 1.67 23.91
N THR A 55 -6.90 2.04 23.09
CA THR A 55 -7.14 3.43 22.70
C THR A 55 -7.67 4.26 23.85
N ALA A 56 -8.59 3.72 24.66
CA ALA A 56 -9.10 4.38 25.85
C ALA A 56 -7.98 4.67 26.85
N ALA A 57 -7.10 3.71 27.13
CA ALA A 57 -5.97 3.87 28.05
C ALA A 57 -4.98 4.97 27.61
N ARG A 58 -4.88 5.24 26.30
CA ARG A 58 -3.96 6.22 25.70
C ARG A 58 -4.66 7.51 25.24
N GLY A 59 -5.99 7.64 25.38
CA GLY A 59 -6.78 8.77 24.85
C GLY A 59 -6.76 8.89 23.33
N ALA A 60 -6.61 7.76 22.64
CA ALA A 60 -6.57 7.66 21.19
C ALA A 60 -7.98 7.47 20.59
N GLU A 61 -8.10 7.58 19.27
CA GLU A 61 -9.36 7.35 18.57
C GLU A 61 -9.29 6.13 17.63
N ILE A 62 -10.44 5.54 17.34
CA ILE A 62 -10.61 4.48 16.35
C ILE A 62 -11.49 5.02 15.21
N VAL A 63 -11.04 4.87 13.98
CA VAL A 63 -11.78 5.20 12.76
C VAL A 63 -11.95 3.92 11.93
N VAL A 64 -13.11 3.29 12.03
CA VAL A 64 -13.47 2.15 11.18
C VAL A 64 -13.95 2.69 9.84
N VAL A 65 -13.44 2.16 8.74
CA VAL A 65 -13.92 2.48 7.40
C VAL A 65 -14.54 1.23 6.78
N ASP A 66 -15.85 1.22 6.72
CA ASP A 66 -16.62 0.17 6.06
C ASP A 66 -16.67 0.45 4.55
N ASP A 67 -15.96 -0.36 3.79
CA ASP A 67 -15.82 -0.21 2.33
C ASP A 67 -16.99 -0.88 1.56
N GLY A 68 -18.23 -0.55 1.97
CA GLY A 68 -19.44 -1.04 1.32
C GLY A 68 -19.72 -2.52 1.62
N SER A 69 -19.60 -2.96 2.86
CA SER A 69 -19.86 -4.35 3.26
C SER A 69 -21.32 -4.77 3.05
N THR A 70 -21.51 -6.06 2.69
CA THR A 70 -22.81 -6.67 2.41
C THR A 70 -23.11 -7.89 3.28
N ASP A 71 -22.21 -8.25 4.20
CA ASP A 71 -22.29 -9.46 5.04
C ASP A 71 -22.84 -9.21 6.46
N GLY A 72 -23.28 -7.98 6.76
CA GLY A 72 -23.72 -7.59 8.10
C GLY A 72 -22.66 -6.87 8.94
N SER A 73 -21.44 -6.70 8.47
CA SER A 73 -20.40 -5.92 9.16
C SER A 73 -20.87 -4.51 9.52
N ALA A 74 -21.61 -3.85 8.61
CA ALA A 74 -22.17 -2.52 8.85
C ALA A 74 -23.02 -2.46 10.12
N LYS A 75 -23.88 -3.47 10.36
CA LYS A 75 -24.71 -3.54 11.56
C LYS A 75 -23.89 -3.70 12.85
N VAL A 76 -22.83 -4.52 12.79
CA VAL A 76 -21.90 -4.68 13.91
C VAL A 76 -21.23 -3.35 14.26
N HIS A 77 -20.83 -2.58 13.25
CA HIS A 77 -20.20 -1.28 13.47
C HIS A 77 -21.19 -0.25 14.04
N ASP A 78 -22.47 -0.28 13.64
CA ASP A 78 -23.52 0.58 14.21
C ASP A 78 -23.73 0.29 15.70
N GLU A 79 -23.78 -0.99 16.06
CA GLU A 79 -23.94 -1.43 17.46
C GLU A 79 -22.76 -0.96 18.32
N LEU A 80 -21.53 -1.03 17.78
CA LEU A 80 -20.32 -0.57 18.46
C LEU A 80 -20.31 0.95 18.62
N GLU A 81 -20.71 1.71 17.59
CA GLU A 81 -20.77 3.18 17.64
C GLU A 81 -21.83 3.69 18.60
N GLY A 82 -22.94 2.96 18.77
CA GLY A 82 -24.03 3.28 19.71
C GLY A 82 -23.77 2.87 21.15
N SER A 83 -22.66 2.16 21.45
CA SER A 83 -22.34 1.71 22.81
C SER A 83 -21.77 2.86 23.67
N GLU A 84 -21.96 2.80 25.01
CA GLU A 84 -21.42 3.79 25.95
C GLU A 84 -19.89 3.88 25.96
N SER A 85 -19.21 2.86 25.47
CA SER A 85 -17.76 2.82 25.31
C SER A 85 -17.22 3.53 24.07
N ALA A 86 -18.07 4.22 23.30
CA ALA A 86 -17.76 4.79 21.99
C ALA A 86 -17.01 6.14 22.04
N ASP A 87 -16.53 6.57 23.21
CA ASP A 87 -15.73 7.80 23.26
C ASP A 87 -14.43 7.62 22.46
N GLY A 88 -14.32 8.35 21.35
CA GLY A 88 -13.23 8.20 20.40
C GLY A 88 -13.41 7.14 19.29
N PHE A 89 -14.56 6.46 19.23
CA PHE A 89 -14.90 5.53 18.15
C PHE A 89 -15.76 6.20 17.07
N ARG A 90 -15.47 5.92 15.81
CA ARG A 90 -16.19 6.51 14.68
C ARG A 90 -16.21 5.58 13.48
N VAL A 91 -17.36 5.51 12.82
CA VAL A 91 -17.55 4.74 11.59
C VAL A 91 -17.70 5.66 10.39
N VAL A 92 -17.00 5.35 9.31
CA VAL A 92 -17.15 6.00 8.00
C VAL A 92 -17.52 4.92 6.98
N ARG A 93 -18.54 5.19 6.15
CA ARG A 93 -19.03 4.22 5.18
C ARG A 93 -18.87 4.71 3.76
N HIS A 94 -18.41 3.81 2.91
CA HIS A 94 -18.47 3.96 1.47
C HIS A 94 -19.79 3.42 0.92
N THR A 95 -20.29 4.01 -0.14
CA THR A 95 -21.52 3.57 -0.82
C THR A 95 -21.34 2.24 -1.56
N SER A 96 -20.10 1.88 -1.90
CA SER A 96 -19.71 0.64 -2.58
C SER A 96 -18.26 0.31 -2.24
N ASN A 97 -17.77 -0.87 -2.66
CA ASN A 97 -16.38 -1.26 -2.49
C ASN A 97 -15.48 -0.47 -3.44
N PHE A 98 -14.69 0.47 -2.90
CA PHE A 98 -13.67 1.23 -3.60
C PHE A 98 -12.25 0.63 -3.44
N GLY A 99 -12.09 -0.32 -2.56
CA GLY A 99 -10.85 -1.04 -2.30
C GLY A 99 -10.13 -0.63 -1.02
N TYR A 100 -9.28 -1.52 -0.56
CA TYR A 100 -8.51 -1.39 0.68
C TYR A 100 -7.78 -0.04 0.80
N GLY A 101 -7.09 0.38 -0.25
CA GLY A 101 -6.35 1.62 -0.27
C GLY A 101 -7.26 2.85 -0.19
N ALA A 102 -8.42 2.83 -0.83
CA ALA A 102 -9.42 3.88 -0.72
C ALA A 102 -9.94 3.99 0.72
N ALA A 103 -10.26 2.86 1.35
CA ALA A 103 -10.69 2.83 2.74
C ALA A 103 -9.62 3.40 3.69
N VAL A 104 -8.35 3.00 3.51
CA VAL A 104 -7.23 3.55 4.29
C VAL A 104 -7.11 5.07 4.08
N LYS A 105 -7.11 5.56 2.84
CA LYS A 105 -7.03 7.01 2.56
C LYS A 105 -8.18 7.78 3.20
N THR A 106 -9.39 7.23 3.14
CA THR A 106 -10.57 7.82 3.79
C THR A 106 -10.39 7.89 5.30
N GLY A 107 -9.95 6.80 5.94
CA GLY A 107 -9.69 6.75 7.38
C GLY A 107 -8.64 7.77 7.80
N VAL A 108 -7.51 7.85 7.07
CA VAL A 108 -6.44 8.82 7.34
C VAL A 108 -6.95 10.27 7.23
N ARG A 109 -7.73 10.59 6.19
CA ARG A 109 -8.32 11.94 6.06
C ARG A 109 -9.28 12.27 7.20
N ARG A 110 -10.04 11.31 7.69
CA ARG A 110 -11.02 11.45 8.79
C ARG A 110 -10.38 11.41 10.17
N ALA A 111 -9.20 10.86 10.31
CA ALA A 111 -8.45 10.82 11.54
C ALA A 111 -8.06 12.24 12.00
N ARG A 112 -8.12 12.48 13.32
CA ARG A 112 -7.78 13.78 13.93
C ARG A 112 -6.32 13.88 14.35
N ALA A 113 -5.70 12.75 14.68
CA ALA A 113 -4.30 12.72 15.10
C ALA A 113 -3.33 12.85 13.93
N GLU A 114 -2.15 13.36 14.22
CA GLU A 114 -1.01 13.36 13.28
C GLU A 114 -0.38 11.97 13.15
N LEU A 115 -0.42 11.17 14.21
CA LEU A 115 0.11 9.81 14.19
C LEU A 115 -1.01 8.82 13.89
N ILE A 116 -0.87 8.10 12.78
CA ILE A 116 -1.86 7.14 12.27
C ILE A 116 -1.35 5.72 12.46
N VAL A 117 -2.18 4.89 13.04
CA VAL A 117 -2.01 3.43 13.06
C VAL A 117 -2.98 2.82 12.05
N ILE A 118 -2.51 1.97 11.15
CA ILE A 118 -3.39 1.11 10.35
C ILE A 118 -3.33 -0.30 10.92
N ILE A 119 -4.47 -0.97 10.98
CA ILE A 119 -4.57 -2.39 11.33
C ILE A 119 -5.74 -3.03 10.57
N ASP A 120 -5.53 -4.25 10.02
CA ASP A 120 -6.59 -4.98 9.32
C ASP A 120 -7.64 -5.51 10.31
N ALA A 121 -8.92 -5.54 9.89
CA ALA A 121 -10.06 -5.95 10.72
C ALA A 121 -10.16 -7.47 10.94
N ASP A 122 -9.26 -8.28 10.36
CA ASP A 122 -9.37 -9.74 10.29
C ASP A 122 -8.78 -10.50 11.50
N GLY A 123 -8.33 -9.78 12.53
CA GLY A 123 -7.81 -10.35 13.77
C GLY A 123 -6.44 -11.01 13.65
N THR A 124 -5.74 -10.88 12.52
CA THR A 124 -4.42 -11.51 12.31
C THR A 124 -3.26 -10.77 12.96
N TYR A 125 -3.45 -9.49 13.30
CA TYR A 125 -2.42 -8.64 13.88
C TYR A 125 -2.59 -8.49 15.39
N PRO A 126 -1.49 -8.52 16.16
CA PRO A 126 -1.50 -8.36 17.61
C PRO A 126 -1.76 -6.89 18.00
N CYS A 127 -3.00 -6.58 18.43
CA CYS A 127 -3.38 -5.23 18.86
C CYS A 127 -2.50 -4.72 20.02
N GLU A 128 -2.08 -5.63 20.90
CA GLU A 128 -1.22 -5.35 22.06
C GLU A 128 0.17 -4.78 21.71
N ARG A 129 0.60 -4.94 20.44
CA ARG A 129 1.87 -4.39 19.96
C ARG A 129 1.74 -2.93 19.49
N ILE A 130 0.53 -2.39 19.37
CA ILE A 130 0.31 -1.01 18.92
C ILE A 130 1.04 0.01 19.80
N PRO A 131 0.97 -0.05 21.16
CA PRO A 131 1.69 0.89 21.99
C PRO A 131 3.20 0.94 21.72
N ASP A 132 3.84 -0.22 21.54
CA ASP A 132 5.28 -0.32 21.27
C ASP A 132 5.64 0.33 19.92
N LEU A 133 4.83 0.06 18.88
CA LEU A 133 5.05 0.66 17.56
C LEU A 133 4.83 2.17 17.57
N VAL A 134 3.85 2.65 18.33
CA VAL A 134 3.57 4.09 18.51
C VAL A 134 4.75 4.76 19.23
N ASP A 135 5.27 4.14 20.27
CA ASP A 135 6.42 4.68 21.03
C ASP A 135 7.68 4.71 20.14
N THR A 136 7.93 3.68 19.31
CA THR A 136 9.01 3.66 18.31
C THR A 136 8.85 4.76 17.25
N ALA A 137 7.62 5.12 16.89
CA ALA A 137 7.34 6.15 15.89
C ALA A 137 7.70 7.58 16.37
N ALA A 138 8.07 7.78 17.64
CA ALA A 138 8.62 9.06 18.10
C ALA A 138 9.91 9.43 17.35
N GLY A 139 10.74 8.44 16.98
CA GLY A 139 12.00 8.59 16.26
C GLY A 139 11.95 8.23 14.77
N ALA A 140 10.77 7.95 14.21
CA ALA A 140 10.62 7.49 12.83
C ALA A 140 9.43 8.17 12.13
N ASP A 141 9.47 8.21 10.80
CA ASP A 141 8.36 8.69 9.98
C ASP A 141 7.33 7.59 9.72
N MET A 142 7.78 6.32 9.71
CA MET A 142 6.92 5.14 9.65
C MET A 142 7.54 3.97 10.41
N VAL A 143 6.72 3.23 11.15
CA VAL A 143 7.06 1.95 11.78
C VAL A 143 6.15 0.87 11.21
N ILE A 144 6.73 -0.22 10.74
CA ILE A 144 6.02 -1.35 10.15
C ILE A 144 6.18 -2.56 11.04
N GLY A 145 5.07 -3.13 11.52
CA GLY A 145 5.07 -4.41 12.20
C GLY A 145 5.42 -5.52 11.20
N ALA A 146 6.68 -5.91 11.13
CA ALA A 146 7.18 -6.92 10.20
C ALA A 146 6.85 -8.33 10.72
N ARG A 147 6.09 -9.10 9.94
CA ARG A 147 5.67 -10.45 10.33
C ARG A 147 6.85 -11.41 10.34
N THR A 148 7.13 -12.00 11.50
CA THR A 148 8.23 -12.95 11.68
C THR A 148 7.88 -14.37 11.23
N GLU A 149 6.58 -14.72 11.26
CA GLU A 149 6.05 -16.04 10.89
C GLU A 149 4.89 -15.88 9.89
N GLY A 150 4.54 -16.93 9.13
CA GLY A 150 3.34 -16.93 8.27
C GLY A 150 3.58 -17.25 6.79
N THR A 151 4.71 -17.86 6.43
CA THR A 151 4.91 -18.43 5.07
C THR A 151 4.62 -19.93 5.00
N GLN A 152 4.33 -20.59 6.13
CA GLN A 152 4.00 -22.01 6.16
C GLN A 152 2.61 -22.22 5.51
N GLY A 153 2.53 -23.13 4.55
CA GLY A 153 1.25 -23.45 3.85
C GLY A 153 0.93 -22.63 2.61
N GLN A 154 1.73 -21.61 2.23
CA GLN A 154 1.47 -20.88 0.99
C GLN A 154 1.97 -21.63 -0.26
N PRO A 155 1.20 -21.61 -1.39
CA PRO A 155 1.66 -22.20 -2.65
C PRO A 155 3.02 -21.65 -3.08
N LEU A 156 3.90 -22.52 -3.58
CA LEU A 156 5.28 -22.17 -4.00
C LEU A 156 5.31 -21.01 -4.99
N ALA A 157 4.40 -21.00 -5.96
CA ALA A 157 4.28 -19.91 -6.95
C ALA A 157 4.03 -18.55 -6.29
N ARG A 158 3.17 -18.48 -5.27
CA ARG A 158 2.88 -17.26 -4.53
C ARG A 158 4.07 -16.79 -3.71
N ARG A 159 4.78 -17.71 -3.07
CA ARG A 159 6.01 -17.43 -2.33
C ARG A 159 7.09 -16.87 -3.26
N PHE A 160 7.23 -17.45 -4.45
CA PHE A 160 8.15 -16.99 -5.48
C PHE A 160 7.82 -15.58 -5.95
N ALA A 161 6.55 -15.31 -6.30
CA ALA A 161 6.08 -13.96 -6.72
C ALA A 161 6.33 -12.90 -5.64
N LYS A 162 6.05 -13.21 -4.36
CA LYS A 162 6.34 -12.31 -3.23
C LYS A 162 7.83 -12.02 -3.08
N ASN A 163 8.68 -13.03 -3.27
CA ASN A 163 10.14 -12.87 -3.18
C ASN A 163 10.68 -11.99 -4.31
N ILE A 164 10.17 -12.15 -5.54
CA ILE A 164 10.52 -11.29 -6.69
C ILE A 164 10.11 -9.85 -6.38
N LEU A 165 8.86 -9.63 -5.95
CA LEU A 165 8.38 -8.29 -5.63
C LEU A 165 9.24 -7.65 -4.52
N ARG A 166 9.53 -8.40 -3.45
CA ARG A 166 10.39 -7.92 -2.36
C ARG A 166 11.80 -7.58 -2.84
N ALA A 167 12.41 -8.45 -3.64
CA ALA A 167 13.73 -8.21 -4.21
C ALA A 167 13.73 -6.97 -5.12
N HIS A 168 12.70 -6.82 -5.96
CA HIS A 168 12.53 -5.66 -6.82
C HIS A 168 12.37 -4.35 -6.02
N CYS A 169 11.48 -4.32 -5.03
CA CYS A 169 11.30 -3.14 -4.18
C CYS A 169 12.56 -2.80 -3.38
N SER A 170 13.26 -3.82 -2.83
CA SER A 170 14.53 -3.63 -2.13
C SER A 170 15.61 -3.06 -3.06
N TRP A 171 15.66 -3.53 -4.31
CA TRP A 171 16.56 -2.98 -5.33
C TRP A 171 16.21 -1.53 -5.69
N LEU A 172 14.91 -1.20 -5.80
CA LEU A 172 14.47 0.18 -6.08
C LEU A 172 14.91 1.16 -4.99
N VAL A 173 14.76 0.79 -3.73
CA VAL A 173 15.12 1.67 -2.59
C VAL A 173 16.60 1.62 -2.24
N GLY A 174 17.31 0.56 -2.63
CA GLY A 174 18.71 0.34 -2.29
C GLY A 174 18.94 -0.29 -0.92
N GLU A 175 17.87 -0.68 -0.22
CA GLU A 175 17.89 -1.26 1.13
C GLU A 175 16.99 -2.49 1.21
N ARG A 176 17.27 -3.38 2.17
CA ARG A 176 16.47 -4.59 2.38
C ARG A 176 15.13 -4.24 3.03
N ILE A 177 14.03 -4.65 2.40
CA ILE A 177 12.68 -4.56 2.94
C ILE A 177 12.27 -5.91 3.52
N PRO A 178 12.14 -6.06 4.85
CA PRO A 178 11.74 -7.32 5.49
C PRO A 178 10.30 -7.71 5.15
N ASP A 179 9.36 -6.79 5.33
CA ASP A 179 7.93 -6.97 5.02
C ASP A 179 7.31 -5.70 4.47
N MET A 180 6.87 -5.72 3.21
CA MET A 180 6.25 -4.58 2.54
C MET A 180 4.73 -4.59 2.61
N ASN A 181 4.11 -5.73 2.92
CA ASN A 181 2.68 -5.96 2.83
C ASN A 181 1.99 -6.06 4.20
N SER A 182 2.69 -5.73 5.29
CA SER A 182 2.07 -5.72 6.61
C SER A 182 0.94 -4.68 6.67
N GLY A 183 -0.22 -5.09 7.19
CA GLY A 183 -1.36 -4.22 7.47
C GLY A 183 -1.21 -3.45 8.78
N LEU A 184 -0.32 -3.89 9.71
CA LEU A 184 -0.04 -3.16 10.94
C LEU A 184 1.14 -2.23 10.74
N ARG A 185 0.86 -0.92 10.77
CA ARG A 185 1.89 0.12 10.66
C ARG A 185 1.47 1.43 11.30
N VAL A 186 2.46 2.18 11.72
CA VAL A 186 2.31 3.53 12.28
C VAL A 186 3.04 4.52 11.40
N PHE A 187 2.44 5.66 11.08
CA PHE A 187 3.09 6.69 10.25
C PHE A 187 2.51 8.08 10.53
N ARG A 188 3.23 9.11 10.12
CA ARG A 188 2.76 10.50 10.19
C ARG A 188 1.78 10.79 9.06
N LYS A 189 0.59 11.30 9.42
CA LYS A 189 -0.48 11.69 8.50
C LYS A 189 0.02 12.66 7.42
N SER A 190 0.66 13.74 7.84
CA SER A 190 1.18 14.79 6.96
C SER A 190 2.19 14.27 5.94
N VAL A 191 2.98 13.24 6.28
CA VAL A 191 3.92 12.57 5.36
C VAL A 191 3.17 11.68 4.38
N ALA A 192 2.25 10.83 4.86
CA ALA A 192 1.50 9.91 4.00
C ALA A 192 0.61 10.64 2.97
N GLU A 193 -0.01 11.75 3.37
CA GLU A 193 -0.88 12.54 2.49
C GLU A 193 -0.14 13.12 1.26
N ARG A 194 1.16 13.38 1.36
CA ARG A 194 1.99 13.80 0.22
C ARG A 194 1.99 12.78 -0.92
N PHE A 195 1.81 11.51 -0.58
CA PHE A 195 1.83 10.40 -1.52
C PHE A 195 0.44 9.95 -1.99
N PHE A 196 -0.66 10.51 -1.46
CA PHE A 196 -2.02 10.03 -1.75
C PHE A 196 -2.37 10.01 -3.25
N LYS A 197 -1.86 10.96 -4.02
CA LYS A 197 -2.09 11.02 -5.48
C LYS A 197 -1.52 9.82 -6.24
N ILE A 198 -0.47 9.21 -5.71
CA ILE A 198 0.23 8.09 -6.34
C ILE A 198 -0.11 6.74 -5.71
N LEU A 199 -0.67 6.74 -4.51
CA LEU A 199 -1.06 5.53 -3.83
C LEU A 199 -2.29 4.90 -4.50
N PRO A 200 -2.26 3.61 -4.84
CA PRO A 200 -3.40 2.90 -5.42
C PRO A 200 -4.53 2.73 -4.42
N ASP A 201 -5.76 2.54 -4.90
CA ASP A 201 -6.94 2.27 -4.07
C ASP A 201 -7.05 0.79 -3.65
N GLY A 202 -6.23 -0.09 -4.19
CA GLY A 202 -6.19 -1.52 -3.87
C GLY A 202 -5.17 -1.90 -2.78
N PHE A 203 -4.95 -3.21 -2.63
CA PHE A 203 -4.05 -3.82 -1.64
C PHE A 203 -2.58 -3.40 -1.76
N SER A 204 -2.15 -2.90 -2.91
CA SER A 204 -0.77 -2.45 -3.12
C SER A 204 -0.44 -1.09 -2.49
N LEU A 205 -1.41 -0.42 -1.84
CA LEU A 205 -1.18 0.83 -1.11
C LEU A 205 -0.02 0.70 -0.12
N THR A 206 -0.01 -0.36 0.67
CA THR A 206 1.02 -0.59 1.71
C THR A 206 2.42 -0.72 1.11
N THR A 207 2.57 -1.49 0.03
CA THR A 207 3.83 -1.62 -0.70
C THR A 207 4.28 -0.30 -1.31
N THR A 208 3.37 0.41 -1.99
CA THR A 208 3.68 1.67 -2.67
C THR A 208 4.08 2.74 -1.65
N LEU A 209 3.37 2.86 -0.52
CA LEU A 209 3.71 3.80 0.55
C LEU A 209 5.10 3.51 1.14
N THR A 210 5.41 2.22 1.41
CA THR A 210 6.73 1.83 1.92
C THR A 210 7.85 2.27 0.97
N VAL A 211 7.73 1.94 -0.33
CA VAL A 211 8.72 2.30 -1.34
C VAL A 211 8.79 3.83 -1.50
N ALA A 212 7.65 4.52 -1.53
CA ALA A 212 7.59 5.99 -1.64
C ALA A 212 8.35 6.66 -0.50
N MET A 213 8.09 6.27 0.75
CA MET A 213 8.75 6.87 1.91
C MET A 213 10.25 6.57 1.92
N MET A 214 10.68 5.32 1.71
CA MET A 214 12.10 4.95 1.68
C MET A 214 12.85 5.65 0.53
N ARG A 215 12.26 5.77 -0.66
CA ARG A 215 12.88 6.50 -1.79
C ARG A 215 13.04 7.98 -1.53
N ASN A 216 12.13 8.58 -0.77
CA ASN A 216 12.19 9.97 -0.37
C ASN A 216 12.96 10.17 0.96
N ARG A 217 13.75 9.17 1.38
CA ARG A 217 14.66 9.21 2.55
C ARG A 217 13.95 9.48 3.88
N TYR A 218 12.67 9.13 4.00
CA TYR A 218 12.00 9.08 5.28
C TYR A 218 12.51 7.90 6.10
N THR A 219 12.57 8.08 7.41
CA THR A 219 13.00 7.04 8.35
C THR A 219 11.90 5.98 8.51
N VAL A 220 12.14 4.77 7.95
CA VAL A 220 11.22 3.63 8.04
C VAL A 220 11.85 2.53 8.89
N VAL A 221 11.20 2.20 10.01
CA VAL A 221 11.64 1.16 10.95
C VAL A 221 10.77 -0.08 10.80
N PHE A 222 11.36 -1.26 10.90
CA PHE A 222 10.68 -2.54 10.85
C PHE A 222 10.81 -3.24 12.20
N GLU A 223 9.67 -3.36 12.92
CA GLU A 223 9.59 -4.05 14.20
C GLU A 223 9.04 -5.47 14.02
N PRO A 224 9.73 -6.51 14.48
CA PRO A 224 9.23 -7.87 14.36
C PRO A 224 7.97 -8.07 15.22
N ILE A 225 6.92 -8.60 14.61
CA ILE A 225 5.67 -8.94 15.28
C ILE A 225 5.27 -10.39 15.00
N PRO A 226 4.62 -11.07 15.97
CA PRO A 226 3.95 -12.33 15.70
C PRO A 226 2.78 -12.09 14.73
N PHE A 227 2.43 -13.11 13.96
CA PHE A 227 1.32 -13.03 13.02
C PHE A 227 0.48 -14.29 13.14
N ALA A 228 -0.79 -14.13 13.52
CA ALA A 228 -1.72 -15.24 13.67
C ALA A 228 -2.25 -15.73 12.31
N ASP A 229 -2.62 -16.99 12.23
CA ASP A 229 -3.32 -17.52 11.06
C ASP A 229 -4.71 -16.89 10.93
N ARG A 230 -5.04 -16.48 9.71
CA ARG A 230 -6.32 -15.84 9.41
C ARG A 230 -7.49 -16.77 9.68
N VAL A 231 -8.46 -16.31 10.46
CA VAL A 231 -9.75 -16.98 10.63
C VAL A 231 -10.60 -16.70 9.39
N GLY A 232 -10.69 -17.68 8.46
CA GLY A 232 -11.54 -17.57 7.26
C GLY A 232 -10.84 -17.92 5.94
N ARG A 233 -11.61 -17.95 4.84
CA ARG A 233 -11.10 -18.31 3.50
C ARG A 233 -10.41 -17.11 2.84
N SER A 234 -9.21 -17.33 2.29
CA SER A 234 -8.52 -16.33 1.47
C SER A 234 -9.34 -15.97 0.23
N LYS A 235 -9.67 -14.69 0.05
CA LYS A 235 -10.43 -14.15 -1.10
C LYS A 235 -9.57 -14.04 -2.39
N ILE A 236 -8.41 -14.68 -2.44
CA ILE A 236 -7.39 -14.51 -3.49
C ILE A 236 -7.72 -15.34 -4.73
N ARG A 237 -7.67 -14.70 -5.90
CA ARG A 237 -7.85 -15.31 -7.24
C ARG A 237 -6.47 -15.45 -7.93
N PRO A 238 -5.91 -16.67 -8.14
CA PRO A 238 -4.50 -16.87 -8.51
C PRO A 238 -4.05 -16.13 -9.78
N LEU A 239 -4.80 -16.21 -10.87
CA LEU A 239 -4.43 -15.57 -12.16
C LEU A 239 -4.52 -14.04 -12.12
N ARG A 240 -5.59 -13.50 -11.53
CA ARG A 240 -5.79 -12.04 -11.42
C ARG A 240 -4.75 -11.41 -10.51
N ASP A 241 -4.37 -12.11 -9.44
CA ASP A 241 -3.38 -11.63 -8.49
C ASP A 241 -1.97 -11.66 -9.09
N THR A 242 -1.64 -12.64 -9.93
CA THR A 242 -0.34 -12.69 -10.63
C THR A 242 -0.18 -11.51 -11.58
N LEU A 243 -1.20 -11.20 -12.38
CA LEU A 243 -1.19 -10.00 -13.24
C LEU A 243 -1.10 -8.71 -12.41
N GLY A 244 -1.80 -8.64 -11.28
CA GLY A 244 -1.71 -7.53 -10.34
C GLY A 244 -0.29 -7.35 -9.77
N PHE A 245 0.43 -8.44 -9.48
CA PHE A 245 1.84 -8.38 -9.06
C PHE A 245 2.76 -7.85 -10.15
N ILE A 246 2.61 -8.32 -11.39
CA ILE A 246 3.40 -7.83 -12.53
C ILE A 246 3.13 -6.33 -12.74
N GLN A 247 1.86 -5.94 -12.76
CA GLN A 247 1.46 -4.54 -12.88
C GLN A 247 2.04 -3.68 -11.75
N LEU A 248 2.04 -4.18 -10.50
CA LEU A 248 2.63 -3.49 -9.36
C LEU A 248 4.15 -3.31 -9.54
N ILE A 249 4.87 -4.35 -9.95
CA ILE A 249 6.32 -4.30 -10.21
C ILE A 249 6.63 -3.23 -11.26
N VAL A 250 5.94 -3.29 -12.41
CA VAL A 250 6.17 -2.33 -13.50
C VAL A 250 5.78 -0.92 -13.07
N ARG A 251 4.61 -0.73 -12.48
CA ARG A 251 4.14 0.58 -12.01
C ARG A 251 5.08 1.20 -10.98
N THR A 252 5.45 0.43 -9.95
CA THR A 252 6.35 0.90 -8.89
C THR A 252 7.73 1.23 -9.47
N GLY A 253 8.26 0.38 -10.34
CA GLY A 253 9.54 0.60 -11.01
C GLY A 253 9.52 1.84 -11.89
N MET A 254 8.52 1.98 -12.76
CA MET A 254 8.40 3.12 -13.68
C MET A 254 8.15 4.43 -12.94
N TYR A 255 7.47 4.38 -11.79
CA TYR A 255 7.19 5.58 -11.00
C TYR A 255 8.41 6.04 -10.20
N PHE A 256 9.12 5.13 -9.51
CA PHE A 256 10.19 5.50 -8.57
C PHE A 256 11.60 5.44 -9.14
N ALA A 257 11.84 4.70 -10.21
CA ALA A 257 13.16 4.60 -10.86
C ALA A 257 13.05 4.18 -12.33
N PRO A 258 12.40 4.98 -13.19
CA PRO A 258 12.14 4.61 -14.59
C PRO A 258 13.42 4.27 -15.36
N LEU A 259 14.47 5.04 -15.14
CA LEU A 259 15.77 4.81 -15.80
C LEU A 259 16.36 3.45 -15.37
N ARG A 260 16.30 3.09 -14.09
CA ARG A 260 16.80 1.77 -13.61
C ARG A 260 16.05 0.60 -14.24
N VAL A 261 14.73 0.75 -14.44
CA VAL A 261 13.88 -0.30 -15.04
C VAL A 261 14.14 -0.44 -16.54
N LEU A 262 14.35 0.67 -17.25
CA LEU A 262 14.54 0.67 -18.69
C LEU A 262 15.99 0.40 -19.13
N LEU A 263 16.98 0.72 -18.31
CA LEU A 263 18.40 0.48 -18.64
C LEU A 263 18.72 -0.97 -19.05
N PRO A 264 18.26 -2.03 -18.36
CA PRO A 264 18.50 -3.40 -18.80
C PRO A 264 17.91 -3.68 -20.19
N LEU A 265 16.71 -3.16 -20.49
CA LEU A 265 16.09 -3.31 -21.81
C LEU A 265 16.89 -2.58 -22.88
N VAL A 266 17.36 -1.35 -22.60
CA VAL A 266 18.24 -0.60 -23.50
C VAL A 266 19.53 -1.38 -23.76
N ALA A 267 20.13 -1.96 -22.72
CA ALA A 267 21.35 -2.78 -22.87
C ALA A 267 21.12 -4.00 -23.76
N VAL A 268 20.02 -4.73 -23.57
CA VAL A 268 19.66 -5.89 -24.41
C VAL A 268 19.45 -5.47 -25.87
N LEU A 269 18.71 -4.39 -26.11
CA LEU A 269 18.47 -3.87 -27.46
C LEU A 269 19.79 -3.38 -28.11
N SER A 270 20.65 -2.74 -27.35
CA SER A 270 21.97 -2.27 -27.86
C SER A 270 22.92 -3.43 -28.21
N ILE A 271 22.90 -4.51 -27.39
CA ILE A 271 23.64 -5.73 -27.69
C ILE A 271 23.07 -6.40 -28.94
N ALA A 272 21.74 -6.54 -29.03
CA ALA A 272 21.09 -7.11 -30.22
C ALA A 272 21.42 -6.29 -31.50
N PHE A 273 21.41 -4.96 -31.40
CA PHE A 273 21.84 -4.08 -32.47
C PHE A 273 23.30 -4.33 -32.86
N ALA A 274 24.23 -4.37 -31.90
CA ALA A 274 25.64 -4.57 -32.16
C ALA A 274 25.92 -5.92 -32.86
N VAL A 275 25.26 -6.99 -32.39
CA VAL A 275 25.36 -8.32 -33.02
C VAL A 275 24.79 -8.30 -34.42
N SER A 276 23.63 -7.68 -34.65
CA SER A 276 23.01 -7.56 -35.97
C SER A 276 23.87 -6.74 -36.93
N LEU A 277 24.44 -5.63 -36.45
CA LEU A 277 25.34 -4.78 -37.23
C LEU A 277 26.60 -5.53 -37.63
N GLY A 278 27.23 -6.27 -36.71
CA GLY A 278 28.40 -7.08 -37.01
C GLY A 278 28.10 -8.15 -38.06
N TYR A 279 26.95 -8.81 -37.98
CA TYR A 279 26.52 -9.77 -39.02
C TYR A 279 26.30 -9.13 -40.39
N ASP A 280 25.61 -7.98 -40.40
CA ASP A 280 25.31 -7.23 -41.63
C ASP A 280 26.61 -6.80 -42.34
N ILE A 281 27.61 -6.32 -41.59
CA ILE A 281 28.89 -5.86 -42.15
C ILE A 281 29.74 -7.05 -42.64
N VAL A 282 29.86 -8.12 -41.84
CA VAL A 282 30.80 -9.22 -42.12
C VAL A 282 30.22 -10.25 -43.10
N VAL A 283 28.92 -10.48 -43.08
CA VAL A 283 28.29 -11.57 -43.85
C VAL A 283 27.46 -11.05 -45.02
N LEU A 284 26.72 -9.98 -44.81
CA LEU A 284 25.77 -9.48 -45.82
C LEU A 284 26.36 -8.32 -46.65
N GLU A 285 27.45 -7.71 -46.20
CA GLU A 285 28.05 -6.53 -46.80
C GLU A 285 27.05 -5.39 -47.07
N ASN A 286 25.94 -5.39 -46.35
CA ASN A 286 24.84 -4.45 -46.50
C ASN A 286 24.09 -4.27 -45.18
N LEU A 287 23.65 -3.04 -44.88
CA LEU A 287 22.83 -2.76 -43.71
C LEU A 287 21.36 -3.19 -43.94
N THR A 288 20.84 -4.00 -43.06
CA THR A 288 19.47 -4.45 -43.14
C THR A 288 18.54 -3.53 -42.35
N ASP A 289 17.27 -3.46 -42.78
CA ASP A 289 16.19 -2.72 -42.06
C ASP A 289 16.03 -3.19 -40.61
N LYS A 290 16.26 -4.48 -40.37
CA LYS A 290 16.24 -5.07 -39.01
C LYS A 290 17.26 -4.37 -38.08
N THR A 291 18.46 -4.12 -38.54
CA THR A 291 19.52 -3.47 -37.78
C THR A 291 19.18 -2.01 -37.48
N ILE A 292 18.64 -1.29 -38.49
CA ILE A 292 18.18 0.10 -38.31
C ILE A 292 17.03 0.16 -37.29
N ILE A 293 16.05 -0.76 -37.37
CA ILE A 293 14.95 -0.84 -36.46
C ILE A 293 15.42 -1.09 -34.99
N LEU A 294 16.39 -2.00 -34.79
CA LEU A 294 16.96 -2.26 -33.47
C LEU A 294 17.64 -1.01 -32.89
N LEU A 295 18.37 -0.26 -33.69
CA LEU A 295 18.96 1.01 -33.26
C LEU A 295 17.91 2.02 -32.81
N LEU A 296 16.87 2.20 -33.65
CA LEU A 296 15.78 3.13 -33.33
C LEU A 296 15.05 2.74 -32.05
N PHE A 297 14.80 1.46 -31.85
CA PHE A 297 14.16 0.97 -30.61
C PHE A 297 15.06 1.22 -29.38
N ALA A 298 16.36 0.93 -29.47
CA ALA A 298 17.30 1.19 -28.38
C ALA A 298 17.37 2.69 -28.04
N MET A 299 17.48 3.55 -29.04
CA MET A 299 17.51 5.01 -28.85
C MET A 299 16.20 5.53 -28.26
N ASN A 300 15.06 5.14 -28.81
CA ASN A 300 13.75 5.56 -28.28
C ASN A 300 13.56 5.11 -26.83
N THR A 301 13.88 3.85 -26.51
CA THR A 301 13.76 3.34 -25.15
C THR A 301 14.66 4.11 -24.17
N ALA A 302 15.90 4.43 -24.58
CA ALA A 302 16.80 5.23 -23.77
C ALA A 302 16.27 6.66 -23.55
N LEU A 303 15.75 7.29 -24.60
CA LEU A 303 15.15 8.63 -24.52
C LEU A 303 13.93 8.65 -23.60
N PHE A 304 13.03 7.67 -23.72
CA PHE A 304 11.89 7.53 -22.82
C PHE A 304 12.35 7.35 -21.36
N GLY A 305 13.38 6.55 -21.12
CA GLY A 305 13.95 6.37 -19.78
C GLY A 305 14.47 7.67 -19.18
N LEU A 306 15.20 8.46 -19.97
CA LEU A 306 15.71 9.77 -19.55
C LEU A 306 14.59 10.77 -19.29
N LEU A 307 13.60 10.86 -20.19
CA LEU A 307 12.46 11.77 -20.03
C LEU A 307 11.64 11.43 -18.76
N ALA A 308 11.37 10.15 -18.53
CA ALA A 308 10.65 9.70 -17.35
C ALA A 308 11.44 10.04 -16.06
N ASP A 309 12.77 9.85 -16.02
CA ASP A 309 13.61 10.19 -14.87
C ASP A 309 13.68 11.71 -14.62
N MET A 310 13.63 12.50 -15.69
CA MET A 310 13.58 13.98 -15.57
C MET A 310 12.26 14.46 -14.98
N ILE A 311 11.14 13.83 -15.35
CA ILE A 311 9.81 14.17 -14.81
C ILE A 311 9.75 13.84 -13.32
N ASP A 312 10.24 12.66 -12.93
CA ASP A 312 10.28 12.22 -11.52
C ASP A 312 11.08 13.20 -10.63
N LYS A 313 12.19 13.72 -11.12
CA LYS A 313 13.04 14.67 -10.37
C LYS A 313 12.49 16.08 -10.27
N ARG A 314 11.47 16.43 -11.05
CA ARG A 314 10.84 17.77 -11.05
C ARG A 314 9.53 17.82 -10.24
N SER A 315 8.93 16.68 -9.91
CA SER A 315 7.72 16.55 -9.08
C SER A 315 8.07 16.40 -7.61
#